data_2e7b2ad90ac0605f9c9f6acc3af840fd
#
_entry.id   2e7b2ad90ac0605f9c9f6acc3af840fd
#
_cell.length_a   1.000
_cell.length_b   1.000
_cell.length_c   1.000
_cell.angle_alpha   90.00
_cell.angle_beta   90.00
_cell.angle_gamma   90.00
#
_symmetry.space_group_name_H-M   'P 1'
#
loop_
_entity.id
_entity.type
_entity.pdbx_description
1 polymer ?
#
loop_
_entity_poly.entity_id
_entity_poly.type
_entity_poly.pdbx_seq_one_letter_code
_entity_poly.pdbx_strand_id
1 'polypeptide(L)'
;MALKNYTASPDGIEMQFAANHIGHFLLTNLLMDKILAAGAGARIINVSSFGYLAGGIRFDDWNFKVRPVAAFLWPRYSQYQ
;
A
#
# COMPACT_ATOMS: atom_id res chain seq x y z
N MET A 1 1.61 10.49 -0.01
CA MET A 1 1.20 11.38 1.10
C MET A 1 0.22 10.61 1.97
N ALA A 2 0.45 10.55 3.27
CA ALA A 2 -0.42 9.81 4.17
C ALA A 2 -1.69 10.62 4.48
N LEU A 3 -2.85 10.00 4.37
CA LEU A 3 -4.11 10.60 4.79
C LEU A 3 -4.19 10.60 6.31
N LYS A 4 -4.60 11.72 6.89
CA LYS A 4 -4.71 11.84 8.36
C LYS A 4 -5.87 11.05 8.93
N ASN A 5 -6.94 10.87 8.16
CA ASN A 5 -8.17 10.23 8.58
C ASN A 5 -8.41 8.94 7.81
N TYR A 6 -8.97 7.95 8.48
CA TYR A 6 -9.44 6.73 7.84
C TYR A 6 -10.53 7.05 6.81
N THR A 7 -10.34 6.58 5.61
CA THR A 7 -11.32 6.63 4.52
C THR A 7 -11.36 5.27 3.85
N ALA A 8 -12.54 4.74 3.61
CA ALA A 8 -12.71 3.48 2.90
C ALA A 8 -13.02 3.72 1.42
N SER A 9 -12.52 2.82 0.56
CA SER A 9 -12.95 2.71 -0.83
C SER A 9 -14.40 2.21 -0.90
N PRO A 10 -15.07 2.27 -2.08
CA PRO A 10 -16.40 1.68 -2.26
C PRO A 10 -16.48 0.19 -1.86
N ASP A 11 -15.37 -0.54 -1.97
CA ASP A 11 -15.27 -1.96 -1.58
C ASP A 11 -14.99 -2.16 -0.08
N GLY A 12 -14.93 -1.09 0.71
CA GLY A 12 -14.68 -1.15 2.15
C GLY A 12 -13.23 -1.36 2.55
N ILE A 13 -12.29 -1.17 1.61
CA ILE A 13 -10.83 -1.30 1.85
C ILE A 13 -10.29 0.08 2.23
N GLU A 14 -9.37 0.16 3.21
CA GLU A 14 -8.71 1.42 3.55
C GLU A 14 -8.10 2.07 2.29
N MET A 15 -8.35 3.36 2.11
CA MET A 15 -8.14 4.05 0.83
C MET A 15 -6.69 4.01 0.36
N GLN A 16 -5.72 4.17 1.24
CA GLN A 16 -4.30 4.13 0.85
C GLN A 16 -3.87 2.73 0.45
N PHE A 17 -4.32 1.72 1.19
CA PHE A 17 -4.08 0.33 0.86
C PHE A 17 -4.77 -0.05 -0.45
N ALA A 18 -6.02 0.38 -0.64
CA ALA A 18 -6.75 0.17 -1.88
C ALA A 18 -6.02 0.78 -3.08
N ALA A 19 -5.62 2.05 -3.00
CA ALA A 19 -5.00 2.76 -4.12
C ALA A 19 -3.56 2.32 -4.38
N ASN A 20 -2.74 2.17 -3.32
CA ASN A 20 -1.30 1.97 -3.47
C ASN A 20 -0.89 0.51 -3.63
N HIS A 21 -1.74 -0.43 -3.23
CA HIS A 21 -1.44 -1.85 -3.32
C HIS A 21 -2.48 -2.63 -4.12
N ILE A 22 -3.73 -2.67 -3.67
CA ILE A 22 -4.77 -3.49 -4.31
C ILE A 22 -5.04 -3.03 -5.74
N GLY A 23 -5.11 -1.72 -6.00
CA GLY A 23 -5.29 -1.16 -7.34
C GLY A 23 -4.15 -1.55 -8.27
N HIS A 24 -2.90 -1.43 -7.83
CA HIS A 24 -1.72 -1.82 -8.63
C HIS A 24 -1.67 -3.34 -8.86
N PHE A 25 -2.02 -4.14 -7.86
CA PHE A 25 -2.10 -5.57 -8.00
C PHE A 25 -3.15 -5.97 -9.06
N LEU A 26 -4.35 -5.41 -8.98
CA LEU A 26 -5.41 -5.65 -9.95
C LEU A 26 -4.99 -5.20 -11.36
N LEU A 27 -4.44 -4.00 -11.50
CA LEU A 27 -3.98 -3.48 -12.79
C LEU A 27 -2.94 -4.40 -13.42
N THR A 28 -1.96 -4.85 -12.65
CA THR A 28 -0.92 -5.78 -13.12
C THR A 28 -1.54 -7.09 -13.61
N ASN A 29 -2.50 -7.65 -12.87
CA ASN A 29 -3.17 -8.89 -13.28
C ASN A 29 -4.02 -8.70 -14.55
N LEU A 30 -4.74 -7.58 -14.68
CA LEU A 30 -5.53 -7.28 -15.88
C LEU A 30 -4.65 -7.07 -17.13
N LEU A 31 -3.42 -6.58 -16.96
CA LEU A 31 -2.45 -6.35 -18.04
C LEU A 31 -1.52 -7.53 -18.27
N MET A 32 -1.61 -8.60 -17.50
CA MET A 32 -0.62 -9.69 -17.51
C MET A 32 -0.43 -10.29 -18.91
N ASP A 33 -1.51 -10.53 -19.64
CA ASP A 33 -1.41 -11.09 -21.01
C ASP A 33 -0.61 -10.17 -21.94
N LYS A 34 -0.78 -8.85 -21.82
CA LYS A 34 -0.05 -7.85 -22.60
C LYS A 34 1.43 -7.80 -22.19
N ILE A 35 1.69 -7.90 -20.90
CA ILE A 35 3.05 -7.92 -20.36
C ILE A 35 3.80 -9.15 -20.86
N LEU A 36 3.18 -10.32 -20.81
CA LEU A 36 3.77 -11.57 -21.30
C LEU A 36 3.97 -11.53 -22.82
N ALA A 37 3.02 -10.97 -23.57
CA ALA A 37 3.15 -10.82 -25.02
C ALA A 37 4.27 -9.86 -25.46
N ALA A 38 4.68 -8.94 -24.61
CA ALA A 38 5.80 -8.02 -24.87
C ALA A 38 7.17 -8.73 -24.85
N GLY A 39 7.25 -9.96 -24.36
CA GLY A 39 8.43 -10.82 -24.46
C GLY A 39 9.51 -10.53 -23.42
N ALA A 40 10.72 -11.03 -23.69
CA ALA A 40 11.82 -11.11 -22.73
C ALA A 40 12.35 -9.75 -22.21
N GLY A 41 11.98 -8.64 -22.84
CA GLY A 41 12.34 -7.29 -22.38
C GLY A 41 11.33 -6.65 -21.45
N ALA A 42 10.15 -7.28 -21.24
CA ALA A 42 9.10 -6.73 -20.39
C ALA A 42 9.52 -6.73 -18.92
N ARG A 43 9.16 -5.67 -18.20
CA ARG A 43 9.46 -5.51 -16.78
C ARG A 43 8.29 -4.90 -16.05
N ILE A 44 8.08 -5.34 -14.82
CA ILE A 44 7.17 -4.72 -13.85
C ILE A 44 8.04 -4.08 -12.78
N ILE A 45 7.90 -2.78 -12.57
CA ILE A 45 8.65 -2.04 -11.55
C ILE A 45 7.66 -1.51 -10.51
N ASN A 46 7.76 -2.03 -9.29
CA ASN A 46 6.96 -1.56 -8.16
C ASN A 46 7.79 -0.54 -7.36
N VAL A 47 7.28 0.67 -7.25
CA VAL A 47 7.91 1.71 -6.43
C VAL A 47 7.57 1.46 -4.96
N SER A 48 8.60 1.37 -4.13
CA SER A 48 8.51 1.19 -2.69
C SER A 48 8.98 2.45 -1.95
N SER A 49 9.03 2.40 -0.64
CA SER A 49 9.42 3.52 0.22
C SER A 49 10.25 3.05 1.40
N PHE A 50 11.10 3.91 1.93
CA PHE A 50 11.76 3.71 3.23
C PHE A 50 10.77 3.51 4.39
N GLY A 51 9.49 3.82 4.17
CA GLY A 51 8.43 3.56 5.14
C GLY A 51 8.35 2.10 5.60
N TYR A 52 8.81 1.13 4.80
CA TYR A 52 8.85 -0.28 5.20
C TYR A 52 9.72 -0.54 6.44
N LEU A 53 10.71 0.29 6.71
CA LEU A 53 11.56 0.20 7.90
C LEU A 53 10.82 0.57 9.20
N ALA A 54 9.70 1.28 9.09
CA ALA A 54 8.92 1.72 10.25
C ALA A 54 8.12 0.58 10.90
N GLY A 55 7.90 -0.54 10.20
CA GLY A 55 7.21 -1.71 10.74
C GLY A 55 6.82 -2.71 9.67
N GLY A 56 6.43 -3.91 10.11
CA GLY A 56 5.98 -4.99 9.24
C GLY A 56 4.49 -4.88 8.85
N ILE A 57 4.06 -5.82 8.01
CA ILE A 57 2.65 -5.93 7.62
C ILE A 57 1.82 -6.41 8.81
N ARG A 58 0.72 -5.73 9.09
CA ARG A 58 -0.24 -6.09 10.14
C ARG A 58 -1.34 -6.97 9.57
N PHE A 59 -1.10 -8.26 9.51
CA PHE A 59 -2.08 -9.22 8.98
C PHE A 59 -3.37 -9.31 9.81
N ASP A 60 -3.29 -9.01 11.11
CA ASP A 60 -4.42 -8.95 12.06
C ASP A 60 -5.26 -7.68 11.92
N ASP A 61 -4.70 -6.61 11.33
CA ASP A 61 -5.37 -5.32 11.10
C ASP A 61 -4.98 -4.73 9.74
N TRP A 62 -5.02 -5.55 8.70
CA TRP A 62 -4.61 -5.15 7.34
C TRP A 62 -5.44 -3.98 6.78
N ASN A 63 -6.67 -3.83 7.24
CA ASN A 63 -7.59 -2.77 6.83
C ASN A 63 -7.55 -1.53 7.73
N PHE A 64 -6.62 -1.46 8.69
CA PHE A 64 -6.39 -0.32 9.58
C PHE A 64 -7.63 0.15 10.38
N LYS A 65 -8.53 -0.77 10.72
CA LYS A 65 -9.75 -0.47 11.47
C LYS A 65 -9.49 -0.24 12.95
N VAL A 66 -8.52 -0.93 13.53
CA VAL A 66 -8.18 -0.87 14.95
C VAL A 66 -7.10 0.17 15.21
N ARG A 67 -6.09 0.23 14.34
CA ARG A 67 -4.97 1.18 14.48
C ARG A 67 -4.87 2.02 13.20
N PRO A 68 -5.19 3.32 13.26
CA PRO A 68 -5.11 4.18 12.08
C PRO A 68 -3.69 4.21 11.50
N VAL A 69 -3.60 4.45 10.19
CA VAL A 69 -2.32 4.55 9.46
C VAL A 69 -1.39 5.58 10.11
N ALA A 70 -1.94 6.70 10.60
CA ALA A 70 -1.17 7.75 11.26
C ALA A 70 -0.46 7.25 12.55
N ALA A 71 -1.03 6.30 13.27
CA ALA A 71 -0.41 5.71 14.46
C ALA A 71 0.84 4.87 14.14
N PHE A 72 1.01 4.48 12.89
CA PHE A 72 2.17 3.71 12.43
C PHE A 72 3.41 4.59 12.18
N LEU A 73 3.20 5.84 11.76
CA LEU A 73 4.28 6.78 11.45
C LEU A 73 4.68 7.63 12.65
N TRP A 74 3.79 7.80 13.62
CA TRP A 74 3.95 8.75 14.73
C TRP A 74 4.85 8.33 15.90
N PRO A 75 4.93 7.05 16.35
CA PRO A 75 5.70 6.71 17.54
C PRO A 75 7.20 6.95 17.42
N ARG A 76 7.73 7.02 16.19
CA ARG A 76 9.16 7.29 15.97
C ARG A 76 9.50 8.77 15.81
N TYR A 77 8.52 9.60 15.43
CA TYR A 77 8.74 11.05 15.32
C TYR A 77 8.75 11.78 16.66
N SER A 78 8.02 11.26 17.65
CA SER A 78 7.98 11.88 18.99
C SER A 78 9.19 11.56 19.88
N GLN A 79 10.08 10.67 19.46
CA GLN A 79 11.32 10.37 20.20
C GLN A 79 12.52 11.21 19.76
N TYR A 80 12.35 12.08 18.75
CA TYR A 80 13.40 12.96 18.26
C TYR A 80 13.11 14.46 18.49
N GLN A 81 12.18 14.77 19.35
CA GLN A 81 11.97 16.11 19.95
C GLN A 81 12.13 16.00 21.46
#